data_8dcd7f801ec856e587b9c92cf37cd83d
#
_entry.id   8dcd7f801ec856e587b9c92cf37cd83d
#
_cell.length_a   1.000
_cell.length_b   1.000
_cell.length_c   1.000
_cell.angle_alpha   90.00
_cell.angle_beta   90.00
_cell.angle_gamma   90.00
#
_symmetry.space_group_name_H-M   'P 1'
#
loop_
_entity.id
_entity.type
_entity.pdbx_description
1 polymer ?
#
loop_
_entity_poly.entity_id
_entity_poly.type
_entity_poly.pdbx_seq_one_letter_code
_entity_poly.pdbx_strand_id
1 'polypeptide(L)'
;MMRAIAAFWLLVLAAPAPEIRYFHFERPVQTPTQAAGQTCLVVQPDVFAHSSPQLADIRLYQGAAEAAQVETPYVVRSDVPVVPSDQTLSLLNLGKSGSETVFDAGMPSGHYSDLNLAVTGHDFLATVVVSGSQTQAAGLRTKLGSFTIFDLTRQRLGRSTVLHLPESDFRYLHFQIDGPIASQDVTGLSVMRVPESRPKFVSVAETATSTLKERNSIIEFVVPEHTPVDRIVFVPGPNPPNFSRDVEIGVSPVARPPGDDRTEPPQPVTTTGNILRVHTVREGRRIDEEHLSVDAPQMYFDGPAKWTITIENHDDVPIQNLSAQLEMLERRLCFDAAAGASYTLYYGDSALAAPQYDYASLFAPEKNPLIAQLGAEAVNAAYQARPDQRPFTDKHPALLWGALILVIGLLGTVAFRSFKTVSTKPS
;
A
#
# COMPACT_ATOMS: atom_id res chain seq x y z
N MET A 1 22.91 -50.81 -29.63
CA MET A 1 22.50 -49.42 -29.39
C MET A 1 21.47 -49.43 -28.29
N MET A 2 21.91 -49.33 -27.03
CA MET A 2 21.01 -49.16 -25.86
C MET A 2 20.96 -47.68 -25.51
N ARG A 3 19.77 -47.09 -25.66
CA ARG A 3 19.47 -45.72 -25.17
C ARG A 3 19.16 -45.78 -23.68
N ALA A 4 20.06 -45.33 -22.86
CA ALA A 4 19.80 -45.08 -21.45
C ALA A 4 18.99 -43.77 -21.34
N ILE A 5 17.72 -43.89 -20.94
CA ILE A 5 16.87 -42.77 -20.58
C ILE A 5 17.17 -42.46 -19.11
N ALA A 6 17.89 -41.38 -18.86
CA ALA A 6 18.06 -40.83 -17.50
C ALA A 6 16.76 -40.13 -17.12
N ALA A 7 15.98 -40.75 -16.25
CA ALA A 7 14.82 -40.12 -15.62
C ALA A 7 15.32 -39.13 -14.55
N PHE A 8 15.22 -37.85 -14.84
CA PHE A 8 15.49 -36.77 -13.89
C PHE A 8 14.27 -36.65 -12.96
N TRP A 9 14.35 -37.20 -11.78
CA TRP A 9 13.35 -36.97 -10.73
C TRP A 9 13.53 -35.57 -10.18
N LEU A 10 12.64 -34.64 -10.55
CA LEU A 10 12.46 -33.37 -9.86
C LEU A 10 11.86 -33.69 -8.48
N LEU A 11 12.70 -33.68 -7.44
CA LEU A 11 12.24 -33.64 -6.06
C LEU A 11 11.58 -32.27 -5.83
N VAL A 12 10.27 -32.24 -5.92
CA VAL A 12 9.48 -31.12 -5.40
C VAL A 12 9.60 -31.22 -3.87
N LEU A 13 10.43 -30.37 -3.27
CA LEU A 13 10.49 -30.21 -1.83
C LEU A 13 9.13 -29.62 -1.40
N ALA A 14 8.27 -30.45 -0.81
CA ALA A 14 7.04 -29.98 -0.21
C ALA A 14 7.37 -29.01 0.94
N ALA A 15 6.62 -27.91 1.03
CA ALA A 15 6.75 -26.98 2.15
C ALA A 15 6.52 -27.73 3.48
N PRO A 16 7.26 -27.39 4.55
CA PRO A 16 7.10 -28.04 5.84
C PRO A 16 5.70 -27.79 6.41
N ALA A 17 5.16 -28.78 7.12
CA ALA A 17 3.89 -28.64 7.81
C ALA A 17 4.02 -27.65 8.99
N PRO A 18 2.96 -26.87 9.30
CA PRO A 18 2.96 -25.99 10.45
C PRO A 18 2.88 -26.82 11.75
N GLU A 19 3.77 -26.51 12.69
CA GLU A 19 3.77 -27.08 14.03
C GLU A 19 3.94 -25.94 15.04
N ILE A 20 3.10 -25.89 16.07
CA ILE A 20 3.05 -24.78 17.03
C ILE A 20 4.42 -24.47 17.65
N ARG A 21 5.21 -25.50 17.94
CA ARG A 21 6.55 -25.37 18.55
C ARG A 21 7.57 -24.60 17.69
N TYR A 22 7.32 -24.39 16.40
CA TYR A 22 8.27 -23.68 15.52
C TYR A 22 7.91 -22.22 15.32
N PHE A 23 6.71 -21.77 15.76
CA PHE A 23 6.38 -20.36 15.77
C PHE A 23 7.06 -19.64 16.93
N HIS A 24 7.73 -18.53 16.64
CA HIS A 24 8.45 -17.77 17.65
C HIS A 24 7.52 -16.96 18.55
N PHE A 25 6.43 -16.42 17.96
CA PHE A 25 5.51 -15.53 18.65
C PHE A 25 4.08 -16.09 18.66
N GLU A 26 3.35 -15.69 19.73
CA GLU A 26 1.94 -16.00 19.88
C GLU A 26 1.18 -14.79 20.42
N ARG A 27 -0.09 -14.68 20.04
CA ARG A 27 -1.02 -13.66 20.56
C ARG A 27 -2.41 -14.26 20.77
N PRO A 28 -3.01 -14.10 21.95
CA PRO A 28 -4.39 -14.50 22.17
C PRO A 28 -5.33 -13.62 21.34
N VAL A 29 -6.35 -14.23 20.74
CA VAL A 29 -7.38 -13.52 19.98
C VAL A 29 -8.64 -13.46 20.84
N GLN A 30 -9.01 -12.25 21.25
CA GLN A 30 -10.18 -11.97 22.07
C GLN A 30 -11.41 -11.82 21.16
N THR A 31 -12.24 -12.86 21.11
CA THR A 31 -13.52 -12.84 20.39
C THR A 31 -14.67 -12.47 21.33
N PRO A 32 -15.79 -11.92 20.82
CA PRO A 32 -17.00 -11.76 21.61
C PRO A 32 -17.50 -13.14 22.12
N THR A 33 -17.50 -13.34 23.43
CA THR A 33 -17.59 -14.64 24.10
C THR A 33 -18.89 -15.44 23.88
N GLN A 34 -19.95 -14.82 23.39
CA GLN A 34 -21.26 -15.50 23.23
C GLN A 34 -21.77 -15.56 21.78
N ALA A 35 -21.03 -15.04 20.83
CA ALA A 35 -21.44 -15.00 19.45
C ALA A 35 -20.61 -15.98 18.61
N ALA A 36 -21.27 -16.74 17.74
CA ALA A 36 -20.64 -17.50 16.68
C ALA A 36 -20.88 -16.77 15.35
N GLY A 37 -19.95 -16.84 14.43
CA GLY A 37 -20.10 -16.28 13.09
C GLY A 37 -18.82 -15.66 12.56
N GLN A 38 -18.95 -15.00 11.42
CA GLN A 38 -17.83 -14.36 10.75
C GLN A 38 -17.21 -13.29 11.66
N THR A 39 -15.97 -13.48 12.00
CA THR A 39 -15.20 -12.63 12.92
C THR A 39 -13.95 -12.13 12.23
N CYS A 40 -13.68 -10.85 12.34
CA CYS A 40 -12.48 -10.25 11.76
C CYS A 40 -11.67 -9.52 12.84
N LEU A 41 -10.36 -9.61 12.75
CA LEU A 41 -9.40 -8.85 13.57
C LEU A 41 -8.48 -8.02 12.66
N VAL A 42 -8.05 -6.86 13.16
CA VAL A 42 -7.07 -6.02 12.47
C VAL A 42 -5.67 -6.55 12.77
N VAL A 43 -4.90 -6.82 11.72
CA VAL A 43 -3.50 -7.23 11.85
C VAL A 43 -2.67 -5.98 12.12
N GLN A 44 -2.04 -5.94 13.28
CA GLN A 44 -1.24 -4.81 13.76
C GLN A 44 0.13 -4.76 13.05
N PRO A 45 0.79 -3.58 12.96
CA PRO A 45 2.10 -3.43 12.33
C PRO A 45 3.19 -4.32 12.92
N ASP A 46 3.17 -4.57 14.23
CA ASP A 46 4.11 -5.43 14.94
C ASP A 46 4.04 -6.90 14.52
N VAL A 47 2.87 -7.38 14.11
CA VAL A 47 2.73 -8.73 13.53
C VAL A 47 3.51 -8.83 12.21
N PHE A 48 3.48 -7.79 11.37
CA PHE A 48 4.25 -7.77 10.12
C PHE A 48 5.75 -7.81 10.39
N ALA A 49 6.20 -7.05 11.38
CA ALA A 49 7.61 -6.97 11.76
C ALA A 49 8.22 -8.32 12.17
N HIS A 50 7.40 -9.22 12.70
CA HIS A 50 7.83 -10.51 13.22
C HIS A 50 7.33 -11.70 12.39
N SER A 51 6.66 -11.43 11.27
CA SER A 51 6.17 -12.45 10.33
C SER A 51 7.02 -12.48 9.06
N SER A 52 6.89 -13.56 8.31
CA SER A 52 7.42 -13.64 6.95
C SER A 52 6.76 -12.62 6.02
N PRO A 53 7.40 -12.26 4.90
CA PRO A 53 6.81 -11.34 3.92
C PRO A 53 5.37 -11.70 3.58
N GLN A 54 4.52 -10.68 3.51
CA GLN A 54 3.09 -10.84 3.20
C GLN A 54 2.32 -11.73 4.19
N LEU A 55 2.79 -11.88 5.44
CA LEU A 55 2.17 -12.70 6.47
C LEU A 55 2.09 -14.20 6.08
N ALA A 56 3.06 -14.71 5.34
CA ALA A 56 3.01 -16.07 4.81
C ALA A 56 3.02 -17.15 5.90
N ASP A 57 3.58 -16.86 7.06
CA ASP A 57 3.75 -17.79 8.18
C ASP A 57 2.71 -17.66 9.30
N ILE A 58 1.78 -16.71 9.22
CA ILE A 58 0.76 -16.62 10.27
C ILE A 58 -0.17 -17.85 10.25
N ARG A 59 -0.58 -18.30 11.42
CA ARG A 59 -1.57 -19.38 11.57
C ARG A 59 -2.48 -19.08 12.74
N LEU A 60 -3.76 -19.35 12.57
CA LEU A 60 -4.78 -19.21 13.62
C LEU A 60 -5.13 -20.59 14.16
N TYR A 61 -5.08 -20.76 15.45
CA TYR A 61 -5.45 -22.00 16.11
C TYR A 61 -6.60 -21.78 17.09
N GLN A 62 -7.55 -22.72 17.11
CA GLN A 62 -8.62 -22.80 18.08
C GLN A 62 -8.27 -23.83 19.17
N GLY A 63 -8.48 -23.47 20.43
CA GLY A 63 -8.29 -24.34 21.58
C GLY A 63 -7.47 -23.68 22.69
N ALA A 64 -7.74 -24.03 23.93
CA ALA A 64 -7.07 -23.45 25.10
C ALA A 64 -5.78 -24.19 25.48
N ALA A 65 -5.65 -25.45 25.13
CA ALA A 65 -4.49 -26.27 25.46
C ALA A 65 -3.73 -26.63 24.17
N GLU A 66 -2.42 -26.42 24.15
CA GLU A 66 -1.54 -26.61 22.99
C GLU A 66 -1.74 -28.00 22.31
N ALA A 67 -1.85 -29.08 23.09
CA ALA A 67 -2.02 -30.41 22.56
C ALA A 67 -3.39 -30.67 21.91
N ALA A 68 -4.36 -29.77 22.10
CA ALA A 68 -5.73 -29.92 21.57
C ALA A 68 -6.06 -28.75 20.58
N GLN A 69 -5.09 -27.93 20.21
CA GLN A 69 -5.32 -26.85 19.28
C GLN A 69 -5.48 -27.36 17.84
N VAL A 70 -6.48 -26.83 17.16
CA VAL A 70 -6.79 -27.15 15.77
C VAL A 70 -6.62 -25.90 14.93
N GLU A 71 -5.88 -26.01 13.82
CA GLU A 71 -5.71 -24.93 12.87
C GLU A 71 -7.06 -24.49 12.30
N THR A 72 -7.33 -23.18 12.37
CA THR A 72 -8.58 -22.57 11.91
C THR A 72 -8.32 -21.87 10.59
N PRO A 73 -9.04 -22.22 9.51
CA PRO A 73 -8.94 -21.53 8.23
C PRO A 73 -9.34 -20.06 8.35
N TYR A 74 -8.64 -19.19 7.63
CA TYR A 74 -8.89 -17.76 7.59
C TYR A 74 -8.59 -17.18 6.20
N VAL A 75 -8.97 -15.92 6.03
CA VAL A 75 -8.56 -15.10 4.88
C VAL A 75 -8.03 -13.76 5.38
N VAL A 76 -6.93 -13.28 4.79
CA VAL A 76 -6.45 -11.92 5.02
C VAL A 76 -6.95 -11.03 3.89
N ARG A 77 -7.61 -9.93 4.26
CA ARG A 77 -8.17 -8.95 3.33
C ARG A 77 -7.71 -7.56 3.68
N SER A 78 -7.51 -6.76 2.67
CA SER A 78 -7.43 -5.31 2.78
C SER A 78 -8.58 -4.71 1.99
N ASP A 79 -9.25 -3.71 2.56
CA ASP A 79 -10.16 -2.86 1.80
C ASP A 79 -9.29 -1.93 0.93
N VAL A 80 -8.64 -2.52 -0.08
CA VAL A 80 -7.94 -1.73 -1.09
C VAL A 80 -9.00 -0.82 -1.70
N PRO A 81 -8.77 0.51 -1.74
CA PRO A 81 -9.65 1.36 -2.51
C PRO A 81 -9.66 0.76 -3.92
N VAL A 82 -10.80 0.29 -4.36
CA VAL A 82 -11.01 0.17 -5.79
C VAL A 82 -10.81 1.60 -6.26
N VAL A 83 -9.64 1.89 -6.85
CA VAL A 83 -9.38 3.20 -7.46
C VAL A 83 -10.53 3.34 -8.45
N PRO A 84 -11.50 4.22 -8.19
CA PRO A 84 -12.60 4.38 -9.11
C PRO A 84 -11.92 4.82 -10.41
N SER A 85 -12.06 4.04 -11.46
CA SER A 85 -11.66 4.54 -12.77
C SER A 85 -12.47 5.81 -12.98
N ASP A 86 -11.77 6.95 -13.09
CA ASP A 86 -12.39 8.21 -13.41
C ASP A 86 -13.29 8.00 -14.61
N GLN A 87 -14.58 8.01 -14.40
CA GLN A 87 -15.52 7.85 -15.49
C GLN A 87 -15.69 9.22 -16.15
N THR A 88 -15.13 9.38 -17.33
CA THR A 88 -15.34 10.57 -18.15
C THR A 88 -16.80 10.68 -18.56
N LEU A 89 -17.40 11.85 -18.34
CA LEU A 89 -18.79 12.15 -18.64
C LEU A 89 -18.88 13.00 -19.91
N SER A 90 -19.95 12.80 -20.66
CA SER A 90 -20.26 13.66 -21.79
C SER A 90 -20.84 14.99 -21.31
N LEU A 91 -20.26 16.10 -21.78
CA LEU A 91 -20.78 17.43 -21.54
C LEU A 91 -21.97 17.67 -22.48
N LEU A 92 -23.10 18.12 -21.94
CA LEU A 92 -24.30 18.42 -22.66
C LEU A 92 -24.57 19.94 -22.60
N ASN A 93 -25.11 20.52 -23.63
CA ASN A 93 -25.55 21.92 -23.64
C ASN A 93 -24.43 22.93 -23.24
N LEU A 94 -23.17 22.62 -23.54
CA LEU A 94 -22.07 23.52 -23.23
C LEU A 94 -22.19 24.82 -23.99
N GLY A 95 -22.24 25.94 -23.27
CA GLY A 95 -22.45 27.26 -23.86
C GLY A 95 -22.28 28.39 -22.85
N LYS A 96 -22.89 29.53 -23.17
CA LYS A 96 -22.92 30.73 -22.31
C LYS A 96 -24.34 31.10 -21.93
N SER A 97 -24.52 31.53 -20.69
CA SER A 97 -25.72 32.17 -20.17
C SER A 97 -25.32 33.51 -19.53
N GLY A 98 -25.52 34.62 -20.24
CA GLY A 98 -24.98 35.90 -19.83
C GLY A 98 -23.45 35.89 -19.84
N SER A 99 -22.82 36.19 -18.71
CA SER A 99 -21.36 36.14 -18.50
C SER A 99 -20.86 34.76 -18.09
N GLU A 100 -21.75 33.84 -17.69
CA GLU A 100 -21.38 32.54 -17.13
C GLU A 100 -21.24 31.47 -18.22
N THR A 101 -20.30 30.57 -18.04
CA THR A 101 -20.21 29.32 -18.79
C THR A 101 -21.14 28.30 -18.15
N VAL A 102 -22.00 27.67 -18.94
CA VAL A 102 -22.97 26.70 -18.46
C VAL A 102 -22.90 25.40 -19.24
N PHE A 103 -23.16 24.30 -18.56
CA PHE A 103 -23.31 22.99 -19.18
C PHE A 103 -24.08 22.02 -18.27
N ASP A 104 -24.55 20.93 -18.86
CA ASP A 104 -25.17 19.82 -18.16
C ASP A 104 -24.28 18.56 -18.29
N ALA A 105 -24.42 17.63 -17.35
CA ALA A 105 -23.80 16.31 -17.44
C ALA A 105 -24.79 15.22 -17.02
N GLY A 106 -24.81 14.12 -17.78
CA GLY A 106 -25.50 12.89 -17.38
C GLY A 106 -24.62 12.08 -16.44
N MET A 107 -25.14 11.78 -15.27
CA MET A 107 -24.42 11.07 -14.22
C MET A 107 -24.63 9.57 -14.30
N PRO A 108 -23.62 8.74 -13.92
CA PRO A 108 -23.80 7.31 -13.81
C PRO A 108 -24.77 6.94 -12.68
N SER A 109 -25.34 5.75 -12.74
CA SER A 109 -26.16 5.23 -11.64
C SER A 109 -25.32 4.96 -10.39
N GLY A 110 -25.86 5.26 -9.21
CA GLY A 110 -25.23 5.11 -7.90
C GLY A 110 -24.81 6.43 -7.28
N HIS A 111 -24.18 6.35 -6.11
CA HIS A 111 -23.75 7.52 -5.35
C HIS A 111 -22.40 8.04 -5.83
N TYR A 112 -22.23 9.35 -5.80
CA TYR A 112 -20.99 10.05 -6.12
C TYR A 112 -20.85 11.30 -5.26
N SER A 113 -19.61 11.74 -5.04
CA SER A 113 -19.32 12.97 -4.28
C SER A 113 -18.28 13.87 -4.96
N ASP A 114 -17.31 13.28 -5.65
CA ASP A 114 -16.18 14.04 -6.19
C ASP A 114 -16.24 14.08 -7.70
N LEU A 115 -16.12 15.29 -8.24
CA LEU A 115 -16.06 15.55 -9.68
C LEU A 115 -14.79 16.29 -10.01
N ASN A 116 -14.13 15.90 -11.08
CA ASN A 116 -12.99 16.63 -11.62
C ASN A 116 -13.35 17.29 -12.94
N LEU A 117 -13.23 18.63 -12.97
CA LEU A 117 -13.52 19.43 -14.16
C LEU A 117 -12.23 19.66 -14.95
N ALA A 118 -12.16 19.13 -16.16
CA ALA A 118 -11.01 19.38 -17.04
C ALA A 118 -11.13 20.76 -17.70
N VAL A 119 -10.22 21.66 -17.34
CA VAL A 119 -10.12 23.03 -17.85
C VAL A 119 -8.73 23.27 -18.42
N THR A 120 -8.61 23.81 -19.63
CA THR A 120 -7.33 24.12 -20.29
C THR A 120 -6.75 25.47 -19.91
N GLY A 121 -7.57 26.37 -19.31
CA GLY A 121 -7.14 27.68 -18.85
C GLY A 121 -6.06 27.64 -17.75
N HIS A 122 -5.27 28.71 -17.66
CA HIS A 122 -4.29 28.93 -16.61
C HIS A 122 -4.56 30.25 -15.91
N ASP A 123 -4.03 30.42 -14.68
CA ASP A 123 -4.17 31.63 -13.86
C ASP A 123 -5.63 32.08 -13.72
N PHE A 124 -6.47 31.21 -13.26
CA PHE A 124 -7.89 31.50 -13.05
C PHE A 124 -8.34 31.29 -11.62
N LEU A 125 -9.39 31.99 -11.27
CA LEU A 125 -10.18 31.79 -10.07
C LEU A 125 -11.64 31.87 -10.50
N ALA A 126 -12.40 30.79 -10.34
CA ALA A 126 -13.78 30.72 -10.75
C ALA A 126 -14.66 30.04 -9.70
N THR A 127 -15.93 30.39 -9.67
CA THR A 127 -16.94 29.74 -8.84
C THR A 127 -17.81 28.87 -9.70
N VAL A 128 -18.00 27.62 -9.29
CA VAL A 128 -18.87 26.65 -9.96
C VAL A 128 -20.08 26.39 -9.07
N VAL A 129 -21.25 26.77 -9.53
CA VAL A 129 -22.52 26.43 -8.87
C VAL A 129 -23.03 25.14 -9.50
N VAL A 130 -23.29 24.14 -8.66
CA VAL A 130 -23.80 22.84 -9.11
C VAL A 130 -25.20 22.61 -8.57
N SER A 131 -26.10 22.19 -9.48
CA SER A 131 -27.47 21.80 -9.14
C SER A 131 -27.80 20.45 -9.75
N GLY A 132 -28.55 19.61 -9.02
CA GLY A 132 -28.94 18.27 -9.44
C GLY A 132 -30.44 18.18 -9.81
N SER A 133 -30.76 17.28 -10.75
CA SER A 133 -32.13 16.92 -11.09
C SER A 133 -32.22 15.43 -11.48
N GLN A 134 -33.46 14.87 -11.36
CA GLN A 134 -33.71 13.49 -11.83
C GLN A 134 -34.10 13.44 -13.30
N THR A 135 -34.41 14.60 -13.93
CA THR A 135 -34.78 14.71 -15.32
C THR A 135 -33.95 15.76 -16.05
N GLN A 136 -33.72 15.57 -17.33
CA GLN A 136 -32.97 16.52 -18.16
C GLN A 136 -33.76 17.82 -18.45
N ALA A 137 -35.09 17.81 -18.33
CA ALA A 137 -35.92 18.98 -18.60
C ALA A 137 -35.61 20.10 -17.60
N ALA A 138 -35.77 21.35 -18.10
CA ALA A 138 -35.73 22.55 -17.25
C ALA A 138 -36.86 22.52 -16.23
N GLY A 139 -36.62 21.97 -15.07
CA GLY A 139 -37.58 21.81 -13.98
C GLY A 139 -36.96 22.16 -12.63
N LEU A 140 -37.54 21.64 -11.56
CA LEU A 140 -37.02 21.81 -10.21
C LEU A 140 -35.60 21.22 -10.12
N ARG A 141 -34.64 22.07 -9.78
CA ARG A 141 -33.24 21.70 -9.54
C ARG A 141 -32.92 21.91 -8.06
N THR A 142 -32.22 20.96 -7.48
CA THR A 142 -31.72 21.07 -6.11
C THR A 142 -30.29 21.59 -6.15
N LYS A 143 -30.05 22.74 -5.52
CA LYS A 143 -28.68 23.27 -5.41
C LYS A 143 -27.85 22.37 -4.49
N LEU A 144 -26.73 21.83 -4.99
CA LEU A 144 -25.79 20.99 -4.28
C LEU A 144 -24.69 21.79 -3.60
N GLY A 145 -24.30 22.89 -4.20
CA GLY A 145 -23.30 23.76 -3.61
C GLY A 145 -22.74 24.80 -4.56
N SER A 146 -21.79 25.55 -4.04
CA SER A 146 -20.99 26.54 -4.76
C SER A 146 -19.53 26.27 -4.41
N PHE A 147 -18.72 25.94 -5.39
CA PHE A 147 -17.36 25.44 -5.25
C PHE A 147 -16.39 26.38 -5.94
N THR A 148 -15.21 26.58 -5.39
CA THR A 148 -14.17 27.40 -6.00
C THR A 148 -13.16 26.49 -6.68
N ILE A 149 -12.93 26.71 -7.98
CA ILE A 149 -11.85 26.10 -8.74
C ILE A 149 -10.81 27.16 -9.08
N PHE A 150 -9.55 26.77 -9.12
CA PHE A 150 -8.48 27.73 -9.32
C PHE A 150 -7.24 27.11 -10.01
N ASP A 151 -6.49 27.96 -10.67
CA ASP A 151 -5.09 27.72 -11.03
C ASP A 151 -4.27 28.92 -10.54
N LEU A 152 -3.49 28.70 -9.50
CA LEU A 152 -2.59 29.68 -8.88
C LEU A 152 -1.14 29.20 -8.95
N THR A 153 -0.80 28.39 -9.95
CA THR A 153 0.53 27.80 -10.12
C THR A 153 1.61 28.88 -10.30
N ARG A 154 1.30 30.00 -10.95
CA ARG A 154 2.21 31.14 -11.05
C ARG A 154 2.53 31.77 -9.69
N GLN A 155 1.65 31.67 -8.74
CA GLN A 155 1.86 32.14 -7.37
C GLN A 155 2.39 31.02 -6.44
N ARG A 156 2.77 29.88 -6.99
CA ARG A 156 3.22 28.68 -6.24
C ARG A 156 2.18 28.17 -5.23
N LEU A 157 0.90 28.37 -5.52
CA LEU A 157 -0.22 27.92 -4.67
C LEU A 157 -1.02 26.74 -5.28
N GLY A 158 -0.50 26.16 -6.37
CA GLY A 158 -1.08 24.98 -6.98
C GLY A 158 -2.32 25.24 -7.84
N ARG A 159 -3.00 24.16 -8.19
CA ARG A 159 -4.23 24.13 -9.00
C ARG A 159 -5.18 23.10 -8.43
N SER A 160 -6.46 23.45 -8.33
CA SER A 160 -7.53 22.50 -8.04
C SER A 160 -8.74 22.78 -8.93
N THR A 161 -9.24 21.72 -9.57
CA THR A 161 -10.48 21.73 -10.35
C THR A 161 -11.46 20.66 -9.86
N VAL A 162 -11.25 20.17 -8.66
CA VAL A 162 -12.09 19.17 -7.99
C VAL A 162 -13.26 19.87 -7.29
N LEU A 163 -14.46 19.31 -7.46
CA LEU A 163 -15.68 19.75 -6.83
C LEU A 163 -16.13 18.69 -5.82
N HIS A 164 -16.04 18.98 -4.55
CA HIS A 164 -16.44 18.08 -3.45
C HIS A 164 -17.93 18.28 -3.15
N LEU A 165 -18.79 17.53 -3.84
CA LEU A 165 -20.22 17.59 -3.64
C LEU A 165 -20.65 16.86 -2.36
N PRO A 166 -21.80 17.22 -1.76
CA PRO A 166 -22.51 16.30 -0.89
C PRO A 166 -22.78 14.99 -1.64
N GLU A 167 -22.72 13.85 -0.96
CA GLU A 167 -23.07 12.56 -1.55
C GLU A 167 -24.44 12.63 -2.23
N SER A 168 -24.47 12.32 -3.52
CA SER A 168 -25.61 12.59 -4.40
C SER A 168 -25.84 11.43 -5.36
N ASP A 169 -27.11 11.28 -5.83
CA ASP A 169 -27.57 10.25 -6.77
C ASP A 169 -28.39 10.83 -7.93
N PHE A 170 -28.32 12.14 -8.16
CA PHE A 170 -29.03 12.79 -9.26
C PHE A 170 -28.56 12.26 -10.62
N ARG A 171 -29.51 12.05 -11.54
CA ARG A 171 -29.20 11.59 -12.90
C ARG A 171 -28.59 12.66 -13.79
N TYR A 172 -28.84 13.92 -13.48
CA TYR A 172 -28.31 15.06 -14.24
C TYR A 172 -27.82 16.12 -13.29
N LEU A 173 -26.64 16.66 -13.61
CA LEU A 173 -26.08 17.83 -12.94
C LEU A 173 -26.03 19.00 -13.91
N HIS A 174 -26.32 20.17 -13.41
CA HIS A 174 -26.22 21.44 -14.12
C HIS A 174 -25.14 22.31 -13.45
N PHE A 175 -24.23 22.81 -14.28
CA PHE A 175 -23.06 23.59 -13.87
C PHE A 175 -23.20 25.02 -14.39
N GLN A 176 -22.89 25.99 -13.54
CA GLN A 176 -22.77 27.41 -13.86
C GLN A 176 -21.40 27.88 -13.34
N ILE A 177 -20.56 28.33 -14.25
CA ILE A 177 -19.19 28.77 -13.93
C ILE A 177 -19.16 30.30 -14.05
N ASP A 178 -18.96 30.98 -12.93
CA ASP A 178 -18.70 32.41 -12.84
C ASP A 178 -17.19 32.63 -12.69
N GLY A 179 -16.56 33.23 -13.70
CA GLY A 179 -15.13 33.49 -13.74
C GLY A 179 -14.55 33.52 -15.15
N PRO A 180 -13.25 33.65 -15.30
CA PRO A 180 -12.56 33.82 -16.57
C PRO A 180 -12.37 32.50 -17.34
N ILE A 181 -13.37 31.61 -17.32
CA ILE A 181 -13.35 30.32 -18.02
C ILE A 181 -14.38 30.37 -19.14
N ALA A 182 -13.89 30.34 -20.37
CA ALA A 182 -14.77 30.28 -21.53
C ALA A 182 -15.27 28.83 -21.77
N SER A 183 -16.40 28.67 -22.46
CA SER A 183 -16.95 27.34 -22.75
C SER A 183 -15.97 26.43 -23.52
N GLN A 184 -15.15 26.98 -24.38
CA GLN A 184 -14.11 26.26 -25.11
C GLN A 184 -12.97 25.74 -24.23
N ASP A 185 -12.79 26.31 -23.04
CA ASP A 185 -11.72 25.91 -22.10
C ASP A 185 -12.18 24.71 -21.24
N VAL A 186 -13.49 24.44 -21.20
CA VAL A 186 -14.04 23.26 -20.51
C VAL A 186 -13.97 22.06 -21.44
N THR A 187 -13.06 21.14 -21.18
CA THR A 187 -12.75 20.02 -22.08
C THR A 187 -13.32 18.69 -21.62
N GLY A 188 -13.74 18.58 -20.37
CA GLY A 188 -14.29 17.35 -19.83
C GLY A 188 -14.75 17.47 -18.39
N LEU A 189 -15.47 16.45 -17.96
CA LEU A 189 -15.86 16.23 -16.57
C LEU A 189 -15.65 14.74 -16.27
N SER A 190 -15.04 14.43 -15.17
CA SER A 190 -14.96 13.05 -14.67
C SER A 190 -15.57 12.95 -13.28
N VAL A 191 -16.11 11.78 -12.97
CA VAL A 191 -16.69 11.47 -11.67
C VAL A 191 -15.90 10.37 -11.03
N MET A 192 -15.48 10.57 -9.78
CA MET A 192 -15.03 9.52 -8.90
C MET A 192 -16.24 8.93 -8.17
N ARG A 193 -16.48 7.63 -8.33
CA ARG A 193 -17.51 6.95 -7.55
C ARG A 193 -17.04 6.85 -6.11
N VAL A 194 -17.93 7.13 -5.17
CA VAL A 194 -17.67 6.82 -3.76
C VAL A 194 -17.51 5.31 -3.66
N PRO A 195 -16.33 4.80 -3.23
CA PRO A 195 -16.19 3.38 -3.00
C PRO A 195 -17.20 2.95 -1.93
N GLU A 196 -17.79 1.77 -2.07
CA GLU A 196 -18.76 1.22 -1.10
C GLU A 196 -18.18 1.13 0.32
N SER A 197 -16.86 1.08 0.44
CA SER A 197 -16.13 1.20 1.71
C SER A 197 -14.98 2.19 1.56
N ARG A 198 -14.87 3.13 2.50
CA ARG A 198 -13.68 3.99 2.58
C ARG A 198 -12.51 3.17 3.11
N PRO A 199 -11.32 3.27 2.49
CA PRO A 199 -10.14 2.59 3.00
C PRO A 199 -9.86 3.09 4.43
N LYS A 200 -9.58 2.14 5.31
CA LYS A 200 -9.14 2.43 6.67
C LYS A 200 -7.63 2.26 6.74
N PHE A 201 -7.00 3.08 7.55
CA PHE A 201 -5.56 3.05 7.72
C PHE A 201 -5.20 2.86 9.19
N VAL A 202 -4.04 2.26 9.40
CA VAL A 202 -3.43 2.04 10.71
C VAL A 202 -2.06 2.71 10.72
N SER A 203 -1.72 3.38 11.81
CA SER A 203 -0.39 3.98 11.98
C SER A 203 0.68 2.90 12.08
N VAL A 204 1.75 3.06 11.30
CA VAL A 204 2.90 2.14 11.26
C VAL A 204 3.98 2.53 12.26
N ALA A 205 4.14 3.84 12.49
CA ALA A 205 5.16 4.38 13.38
C ALA A 205 4.62 5.58 14.17
N GLU A 206 5.31 5.93 15.24
CA GLU A 206 5.01 7.15 15.98
C GLU A 206 5.21 8.39 15.09
N THR A 207 4.42 9.44 15.36
CA THR A 207 4.51 10.70 14.63
C THR A 207 5.91 11.32 14.82
N ALA A 208 6.60 11.60 13.72
CA ALA A 208 7.90 12.27 13.74
C ALA A 208 7.76 13.73 13.28
N THR A 209 8.53 14.61 13.93
CA THR A 209 8.59 16.04 13.60
C THR A 209 9.74 16.33 12.65
N SER A 210 9.55 17.35 11.80
CA SER A 210 10.59 17.76 10.86
C SER A 210 11.75 18.48 11.56
N THR A 211 12.95 18.25 11.03
CA THR A 211 14.16 19.03 11.32
C THR A 211 14.57 19.82 10.09
N LEU A 212 15.01 21.06 10.30
CA LEU A 212 15.48 21.90 9.20
C LEU A 212 16.97 21.58 8.92
N LYS A 213 17.27 21.19 7.69
CA LYS A 213 18.63 20.99 7.23
C LYS A 213 18.82 21.78 5.93
N GLU A 214 19.75 22.77 5.97
CA GLU A 214 19.92 23.74 4.91
C GLU A 214 18.59 24.48 4.63
N ARG A 215 17.96 24.23 3.47
CA ARG A 215 16.66 24.81 3.09
C ARG A 215 15.52 23.80 3.08
N ASN A 216 15.79 22.55 3.47
CA ASN A 216 14.81 21.46 3.42
C ASN A 216 14.33 21.08 4.82
N SER A 217 13.07 20.76 4.94
CA SER A 217 12.51 20.11 6.14
C SER A 217 12.60 18.62 5.97
N ILE A 218 13.29 17.94 6.90
CA ILE A 218 13.54 16.49 6.82
C ILE A 218 12.85 15.79 7.97
N ILE A 219 12.14 14.70 7.65
CA ILE A 219 11.52 13.79 8.62
C ILE A 219 12.07 12.39 8.38
N GLU A 220 12.52 11.73 9.44
CA GLU A 220 13.10 10.40 9.34
C GLU A 220 12.32 9.40 10.17
N PHE A 221 12.15 8.19 9.64
CA PHE A 221 11.58 7.04 10.33
C PHE A 221 12.47 5.81 10.12
N VAL A 222 12.38 4.89 11.07
CA VAL A 222 12.86 3.52 10.88
C VAL A 222 11.63 2.61 10.94
N VAL A 223 11.36 1.94 9.84
CA VAL A 223 10.25 1.01 9.69
C VAL A 223 10.81 -0.41 9.83
N PRO A 224 10.23 -1.26 10.69
CA PRO A 224 10.63 -2.65 10.81
C PRO A 224 10.48 -3.42 9.49
N GLU A 225 11.20 -4.53 9.39
CA GLU A 225 11.10 -5.42 8.22
C GLU A 225 9.66 -5.86 7.94
N HIS A 226 9.36 -6.15 6.68
CA HIS A 226 8.09 -6.65 6.18
C HIS A 226 6.86 -5.75 6.45
N THR A 227 7.03 -4.65 7.18
CA THR A 227 5.92 -3.75 7.53
C THR A 227 5.56 -2.88 6.32
N PRO A 228 4.33 -2.97 5.80
CA PRO A 228 3.92 -2.14 4.67
C PRO A 228 3.69 -0.70 5.09
N VAL A 229 4.00 0.22 4.19
CA VAL A 229 3.61 1.64 4.29
C VAL A 229 2.89 1.98 3.00
N ASP A 230 1.63 2.41 3.11
CA ASP A 230 0.81 2.69 1.94
C ASP A 230 0.72 4.20 1.66
N ARG A 231 0.76 5.05 2.71
CA ARG A 231 0.79 6.52 2.55
C ARG A 231 1.50 7.23 3.70
N ILE A 232 1.85 8.47 3.44
CA ILE A 232 2.40 9.41 4.41
C ILE A 232 1.41 10.55 4.59
N VAL A 233 1.00 10.81 5.82
CA VAL A 233 0.10 11.91 6.17
C VAL A 233 0.88 12.99 6.87
N PHE A 234 0.77 14.22 6.41
CA PHE A 234 1.44 15.39 6.97
C PHE A 234 0.50 16.18 7.86
N VAL A 235 1.02 16.61 9.00
CA VAL A 235 0.31 17.49 9.94
C VAL A 235 1.13 18.78 10.08
N PRO A 236 0.83 19.81 9.27
CA PRO A 236 1.51 21.08 9.35
C PRO A 236 0.93 21.95 10.46
N GLY A 237 1.77 22.78 11.07
CA GLY A 237 1.31 23.85 11.94
C GLY A 237 0.54 24.95 11.19
N PRO A 238 0.09 26.00 11.91
CA PRO A 238 -0.76 27.05 11.33
C PRO A 238 -0.03 27.95 10.32
N ASN A 239 1.30 27.98 10.34
CA ASN A 239 2.10 28.87 9.50
C ASN A 239 3.10 28.11 8.61
N PRO A 240 3.25 28.51 7.34
CA PRO A 240 2.43 29.51 6.63
C PRO A 240 0.99 28.98 6.37
N PRO A 241 -0.02 29.85 6.28
CA PRO A 241 -1.40 29.42 6.01
C PRO A 241 -1.62 28.88 4.60
N ASN A 242 -0.74 29.27 3.68
CA ASN A 242 -0.76 28.82 2.29
C ASN A 242 0.62 28.30 1.90
N PHE A 243 0.67 27.14 1.30
CA PHE A 243 1.90 26.57 0.76
C PHE A 243 1.59 25.50 -0.29
N SER A 244 2.53 25.31 -1.19
CA SER A 244 2.67 24.12 -2.04
C SER A 244 4.13 23.70 -1.97
N ARG A 245 4.40 22.45 -1.59
CA ARG A 245 5.77 21.94 -1.42
C ARG A 245 5.92 20.59 -2.08
N ASP A 246 7.01 20.45 -2.80
CA ASP A 246 7.41 19.17 -3.33
C ASP A 246 8.01 18.32 -2.21
N VAL A 247 7.67 17.04 -2.24
CA VAL A 247 8.09 16.04 -1.26
C VAL A 247 8.84 14.95 -1.99
N GLU A 248 10.05 14.67 -1.56
CA GLU A 248 10.82 13.50 -1.98
C GLU A 248 10.85 12.48 -0.84
N ILE A 249 10.52 11.24 -1.15
CA ILE A 249 10.54 10.11 -0.22
C ILE A 249 11.64 9.16 -0.65
N GLY A 250 12.71 9.08 0.15
CA GLY A 250 13.80 8.14 -0.04
C GLY A 250 13.72 6.98 0.94
N VAL A 251 13.81 5.75 0.45
CA VAL A 251 13.77 4.55 1.28
C VAL A 251 15.01 3.71 1.03
N SER A 252 15.72 3.36 2.09
CA SER A 252 16.93 2.54 2.03
C SER A 252 17.00 1.53 3.18
N PRO A 253 17.60 0.35 3.01
CA PRO A 253 17.81 -0.58 4.12
C PRO A 253 18.73 0.04 5.17
N VAL A 254 18.44 -0.18 6.45
CA VAL A 254 19.31 0.27 7.56
C VAL A 254 20.62 -0.48 7.57
N ALA A 255 20.59 -1.78 7.32
CA ALA A 255 21.75 -2.63 7.19
C ALA A 255 21.84 -3.23 5.80
N ARG A 256 23.05 -3.56 5.36
CA ARG A 256 23.24 -4.24 4.09
C ARG A 256 22.82 -5.70 4.20
N PRO A 257 22.24 -6.27 3.14
CA PRO A 257 22.00 -7.70 3.07
C PRO A 257 23.32 -8.48 3.26
N PRO A 258 23.31 -9.62 3.94
CA PRO A 258 24.48 -10.48 4.06
C PRO A 258 25.01 -10.86 2.66
N GLY A 259 26.35 -10.67 2.46
CA GLY A 259 27.01 -10.99 1.19
C GLY A 259 27.06 -9.84 0.17
N ASP A 260 26.58 -8.66 0.51
CA ASP A 260 26.77 -7.46 -0.31
C ASP A 260 28.12 -6.78 0.02
N ASP A 261 29.15 -7.10 -0.76
CA ASP A 261 30.53 -6.60 -0.59
C ASP A 261 30.76 -5.22 -1.25
N ARG A 262 29.72 -4.56 -1.77
CA ARG A 262 29.84 -3.23 -2.37
C ARG A 262 30.26 -2.20 -1.34
N THR A 263 31.21 -1.34 -1.68
CA THR A 263 31.72 -0.30 -0.78
C THR A 263 30.80 0.92 -0.70
N GLU A 264 29.99 1.16 -1.73
CA GLU A 264 29.06 2.29 -1.77
C GLU A 264 27.81 2.00 -0.94
N PRO A 265 27.26 3.02 -0.22
CA PRO A 265 26.00 2.86 0.49
C PRO A 265 24.88 2.48 -0.49
N PRO A 266 23.89 1.68 -0.05
CA PRO A 266 22.72 1.38 -0.88
C PRO A 266 22.07 2.69 -1.34
N GLN A 267 21.85 2.81 -2.64
CA GLN A 267 21.11 3.97 -3.16
C GLN A 267 19.65 3.88 -2.69
N PRO A 268 19.08 4.98 -2.16
CA PRO A 268 17.67 4.99 -1.79
C PRO A 268 16.79 4.82 -3.04
N VAL A 269 15.70 4.10 -2.89
CA VAL A 269 14.63 4.19 -3.88
C VAL A 269 13.82 5.42 -3.56
N THR A 270 13.64 6.29 -4.55
CA THR A 270 12.99 7.58 -4.37
C THR A 270 11.66 7.64 -5.11
N THR A 271 10.68 8.29 -4.50
CA THR A 271 9.44 8.73 -5.15
C THR A 271 9.16 10.16 -4.75
N THR A 272 8.35 10.85 -5.53
CA THR A 272 8.02 12.25 -5.30
C THR A 272 6.53 12.45 -5.19
N GLY A 273 6.12 13.48 -4.47
CA GLY A 273 4.75 13.92 -4.34
C GLY A 273 4.69 15.42 -4.10
N ASN A 274 3.52 15.93 -3.78
CA ASN A 274 3.31 17.32 -3.43
C ASN A 274 2.32 17.45 -2.30
N ILE A 275 2.57 18.36 -1.37
CA ILE A 275 1.62 18.76 -0.33
C ILE A 275 1.19 20.20 -0.55
N LEU A 276 -0.10 20.42 -0.37
CA LEU A 276 -0.76 21.70 -0.64
C LEU A 276 -1.68 22.09 0.50
N ARG A 277 -1.63 23.37 0.88
CA ARG A 277 -2.65 24.05 1.67
C ARG A 277 -2.90 25.42 1.10
N VAL A 278 -4.14 25.76 0.81
CA VAL A 278 -4.57 27.10 0.38
C VAL A 278 -5.81 27.49 1.16
N HIS A 279 -5.64 28.38 2.13
CA HIS A 279 -6.70 29.00 2.92
C HIS A 279 -6.66 30.50 2.68
N THR A 280 -7.37 30.99 1.69
CA THR A 280 -7.34 32.42 1.33
C THR A 280 -8.70 32.90 0.82
N VAL A 281 -8.90 34.21 0.85
CA VAL A 281 -10.03 34.88 0.19
C VAL A 281 -9.49 35.76 -0.91
N ARG A 282 -9.91 35.54 -2.15
CA ARG A 282 -9.49 36.29 -3.32
C ARG A 282 -10.72 36.72 -4.12
N GLU A 283 -10.81 37.99 -4.46
CA GLU A 283 -11.95 38.53 -5.21
C GLU A 283 -13.32 38.18 -4.58
N GLY A 284 -13.38 38.13 -3.23
CA GLY A 284 -14.60 37.74 -2.51
C GLY A 284 -14.88 36.22 -2.49
N ARG A 285 -14.07 35.41 -3.15
CA ARG A 285 -14.17 33.94 -3.18
C ARG A 285 -13.25 33.31 -2.16
N ARG A 286 -13.78 32.42 -1.34
CA ARG A 286 -12.98 31.62 -0.39
C ARG A 286 -12.42 30.40 -1.10
N ILE A 287 -11.12 30.22 -0.99
CA ILE A 287 -10.39 29.01 -1.36
C ILE A 287 -10.01 28.29 -0.07
N ASP A 288 -10.37 27.04 0.05
CA ASP A 288 -10.13 26.21 1.23
C ASP A 288 -9.81 24.79 0.72
N GLU A 289 -8.54 24.53 0.45
CA GLU A 289 -8.06 23.31 -0.19
C GLU A 289 -6.85 22.77 0.56
N GLU A 290 -6.87 21.47 0.89
CA GLU A 290 -5.76 20.78 1.51
C GLU A 290 -5.53 19.42 0.85
N HIS A 291 -4.28 19.17 0.43
CA HIS A 291 -3.75 17.88 0.05
C HIS A 291 -2.52 17.60 0.91
N LEU A 292 -2.71 16.90 2.03
CA LEU A 292 -1.69 16.69 3.06
C LEU A 292 -1.29 15.21 3.17
N SER A 293 -1.46 14.44 2.12
CA SER A 293 -1.01 13.06 2.06
C SER A 293 -0.34 12.74 0.74
N VAL A 294 0.66 11.87 0.79
CA VAL A 294 1.39 11.38 -0.38
C VAL A 294 1.41 9.86 -0.32
N ASP A 295 1.17 9.21 -1.45
CA ASP A 295 1.26 7.76 -1.56
C ASP A 295 2.71 7.32 -1.36
N ALA A 296 2.89 6.23 -0.63
CA ALA A 296 4.21 5.67 -0.37
C ALA A 296 4.64 4.71 -1.47
N PRO A 297 5.95 4.58 -1.75
CA PRO A 297 6.45 3.57 -2.65
C PRO A 297 6.16 2.17 -2.08
N GLN A 298 5.60 1.29 -2.90
CA GLN A 298 5.31 -0.10 -2.50
C GLN A 298 6.62 -0.89 -2.50
N MET A 299 7.20 -1.06 -1.32
CA MET A 299 8.50 -1.70 -1.15
C MET A 299 8.55 -2.54 0.11
N TYR A 300 9.33 -3.63 0.05
CA TYR A 300 9.62 -4.51 1.16
C TYR A 300 11.13 -4.76 1.22
N PHE A 301 11.68 -4.76 2.41
CA PHE A 301 13.09 -5.08 2.66
C PHE A 301 13.18 -6.27 3.61
N ASP A 302 14.19 -7.10 3.38
CA ASP A 302 14.58 -8.16 4.31
C ASP A 302 15.41 -7.53 5.45
N GLY A 303 14.77 -6.73 6.27
CA GLY A 303 15.37 -5.99 7.37
C GLY A 303 14.77 -4.59 7.52
N PRO A 304 15.10 -3.89 8.63
CA PRO A 304 14.57 -2.55 8.87
C PRO A 304 14.99 -1.57 7.77
N ALA A 305 14.09 -0.69 7.41
CA ALA A 305 14.31 0.33 6.39
C ALA A 305 14.26 1.75 6.98
N LYS A 306 15.19 2.60 6.54
CA LYS A 306 15.18 4.03 6.83
C LYS A 306 14.37 4.75 5.77
N TRP A 307 13.37 5.49 6.22
CA TRP A 307 12.55 6.37 5.42
C TRP A 307 12.99 7.80 5.68
N THR A 308 13.39 8.51 4.64
CA THR A 308 13.78 9.91 4.69
C THR A 308 12.83 10.70 3.82
N ILE A 309 12.06 11.58 4.44
CA ILE A 309 11.07 12.41 3.76
C ILE A 309 11.64 13.83 3.72
N THR A 310 11.90 14.32 2.53
CA THR A 310 12.46 15.66 2.29
C THR A 310 11.40 16.55 1.70
N ILE A 311 11.10 17.64 2.37
CA ILE A 311 10.18 18.68 1.91
C ILE A 311 11.02 19.86 1.44
N GLU A 312 10.94 20.19 0.16
CA GLU A 312 11.70 21.27 -0.46
C GLU A 312 11.05 22.61 -0.16
N ASN A 313 11.72 23.45 0.64
CA ASN A 313 11.20 24.79 0.97
C ASN A 313 11.61 25.86 -0.06
N HIS A 314 12.62 25.60 -0.91
CA HIS A 314 13.18 26.56 -1.85
C HIS A 314 13.56 27.88 -1.14
N ASP A 315 12.99 29.01 -1.59
CA ASP A 315 13.20 30.32 -0.99
C ASP A 315 12.09 30.73 -0.01
N ASP A 316 11.11 29.84 0.20
CA ASP A 316 9.98 30.09 1.08
C ASP A 316 10.30 29.74 2.54
N VAL A 317 9.50 30.31 3.45
CA VAL A 317 9.60 30.00 4.88
C VAL A 317 9.22 28.55 5.13
N PRO A 318 10.01 27.78 5.90
CA PRO A 318 9.66 26.42 6.27
C PRO A 318 8.30 26.32 6.97
N ILE A 319 7.59 25.22 6.75
CA ILE A 319 6.32 24.93 7.44
C ILE A 319 6.62 24.71 8.92
N GLN A 320 6.02 25.53 9.78
CA GLN A 320 6.22 25.44 11.23
C GLN A 320 5.54 24.19 11.80
N ASN A 321 6.18 23.55 12.78
CA ASN A 321 5.66 22.38 13.47
C ASN A 321 5.15 21.28 12.54
N LEU A 322 5.82 21.11 11.40
CA LEU A 322 5.49 20.06 10.46
C LEU A 322 5.86 18.70 11.04
N SER A 323 4.90 17.81 11.09
CA SER A 323 5.09 16.41 11.43
C SER A 323 4.49 15.50 10.36
N ALA A 324 4.90 14.25 10.35
CA ALA A 324 4.35 13.25 9.48
C ALA A 324 4.06 11.95 10.23
N GLN A 325 3.18 11.15 9.67
CA GLN A 325 2.80 9.84 10.15
C GLN A 325 2.81 8.87 8.97
N LEU A 326 3.40 7.71 9.17
CA LEU A 326 3.35 6.62 8.21
C LEU A 326 2.12 5.76 8.48
N GLU A 327 1.38 5.45 7.44
CA GLU A 327 0.16 4.66 7.55
C GLU A 327 0.16 3.51 6.55
N MET A 328 -0.39 2.37 6.99
CA MET A 328 -0.70 1.23 6.14
C MET A 328 -2.21 1.04 6.02
N LEU A 329 -2.67 0.49 4.90
CA LEU A 329 -4.04 0.02 4.75
C LEU A 329 -4.35 -1.02 5.82
N GLU A 330 -5.52 -0.90 6.45
CA GLU A 330 -5.99 -1.88 7.42
C GLU A 330 -6.14 -3.26 6.75
N ARG A 331 -5.41 -4.23 7.27
CA ARG A 331 -5.52 -5.62 6.84
C ARG A 331 -6.23 -6.40 7.91
N ARG A 332 -7.27 -7.13 7.52
CA ARG A 332 -8.11 -7.91 8.43
C ARG A 332 -7.93 -9.40 8.16
N LEU A 333 -7.67 -10.15 9.22
CA LEU A 333 -7.78 -11.59 9.24
C LEU A 333 -9.21 -11.96 9.64
N CYS A 334 -9.94 -12.62 8.75
CA CYS A 334 -11.33 -13.02 8.96
C CYS A 334 -11.48 -14.54 8.97
N PHE A 335 -12.28 -15.06 9.90
CA PHE A 335 -12.54 -16.49 10.11
C PHE A 335 -13.93 -16.69 10.73
N ASP A 336 -14.43 -17.91 10.75
CA ASP A 336 -15.69 -18.24 11.41
C ASP A 336 -15.43 -18.67 12.86
N ALA A 337 -15.79 -17.80 13.80
CA ALA A 337 -15.62 -18.10 15.22
C ALA A 337 -16.75 -18.97 15.76
N ALA A 338 -16.40 -19.97 16.57
CA ALA A 338 -17.36 -20.73 17.37
C ALA A 338 -17.62 -20.03 18.70
N ALA A 339 -18.86 -20.09 19.19
CA ALA A 339 -19.22 -19.49 20.48
C ALA A 339 -18.41 -20.09 21.63
N GLY A 340 -17.83 -19.24 22.48
CA GLY A 340 -17.06 -19.65 23.66
C GLY A 340 -15.69 -20.26 23.35
N ALA A 341 -15.27 -20.31 22.10
CA ALA A 341 -13.95 -20.83 21.74
C ALA A 341 -12.86 -19.79 21.98
N SER A 342 -11.68 -20.26 22.37
CA SER A 342 -10.45 -19.47 22.47
C SER A 342 -9.64 -19.64 21.18
N TYR A 343 -8.99 -18.56 20.76
CA TYR A 343 -8.14 -18.56 19.56
C TYR A 343 -6.78 -17.94 19.90
N THR A 344 -5.73 -18.46 19.24
CA THR A 344 -4.37 -17.93 19.33
C THR A 344 -3.81 -17.79 17.92
N LEU A 345 -3.24 -16.61 17.63
CA LEU A 345 -2.50 -16.34 16.42
C LEU A 345 -1.02 -16.63 16.67
N TYR A 346 -0.43 -17.49 15.83
CA TYR A 346 0.99 -17.84 15.85
C TYR A 346 1.69 -17.32 14.60
N TYR A 347 2.97 -16.88 14.74
CA TYR A 347 3.82 -16.39 13.65
C TYR A 347 5.31 -16.43 14.00
N GLY A 348 6.18 -16.11 13.04
CA GLY A 348 7.62 -16.11 13.22
C GLY A 348 8.29 -17.46 12.86
N ASP A 349 7.68 -18.26 11.97
CA ASP A 349 8.30 -19.45 11.37
C ASP A 349 8.57 -19.20 9.87
N SER A 350 9.71 -18.60 9.56
CA SER A 350 10.09 -18.19 8.21
C SER A 350 10.22 -19.34 7.18
N ALA A 351 10.16 -20.60 7.61
CA ALA A 351 10.19 -21.74 6.71
C ALA A 351 8.82 -22.07 6.11
N LEU A 352 7.74 -21.49 6.63
CA LEU A 352 6.39 -21.76 6.15
C LEU A 352 6.06 -20.93 4.89
N ALA A 353 5.36 -21.58 3.97
CA ALA A 353 4.67 -20.89 2.89
C ALA A 353 3.28 -20.41 3.33
N ALA A 354 2.70 -19.48 2.59
CA ALA A 354 1.33 -19.02 2.81
C ALA A 354 0.35 -20.20 2.74
N PRO A 355 -0.62 -20.27 3.67
CA PRO A 355 -1.59 -21.34 3.69
C PRO A 355 -2.55 -21.21 2.49
N GLN A 356 -3.02 -22.35 2.01
CA GLN A 356 -4.02 -22.42 0.95
C GLN A 356 -5.28 -23.09 1.49
N TYR A 357 -6.19 -22.29 2.02
CA TYR A 357 -7.46 -22.79 2.52
C TYR A 357 -8.57 -22.68 1.48
N ASP A 358 -9.39 -23.70 1.34
CA ASP A 358 -10.62 -23.64 0.54
C ASP A 358 -11.55 -22.52 1.01
N TYR A 359 -11.47 -22.19 2.30
CA TYR A 359 -12.20 -21.10 2.94
C TYR A 359 -12.03 -19.76 2.19
N ALA A 360 -10.83 -19.47 1.71
CA ALA A 360 -10.57 -18.22 1.01
C ALA A 360 -11.36 -18.08 -0.30
N SER A 361 -11.62 -19.20 -1.00
CA SER A 361 -12.39 -19.23 -2.25
C SER A 361 -13.91 -19.16 -2.02
N LEU A 362 -14.37 -19.56 -0.84
CA LEU A 362 -15.78 -19.60 -0.44
C LEU A 362 -16.19 -18.38 0.40
N PHE A 363 -15.22 -17.58 0.82
CA PHE A 363 -15.44 -16.44 1.72
C PHE A 363 -16.30 -15.37 1.06
N ALA A 364 -17.45 -15.08 1.66
CA ALA A 364 -18.30 -13.95 1.34
C ALA A 364 -18.32 -12.99 2.54
N PRO A 365 -17.86 -11.73 2.40
CA PRO A 365 -17.80 -10.80 3.53
C PRO A 365 -19.21 -10.41 4.00
N GLU A 366 -19.44 -10.55 5.30
CA GLU A 366 -20.63 -9.99 5.94
C GLU A 366 -20.51 -8.46 6.07
N LYS A 367 -21.64 -7.74 6.04
CA LYS A 367 -21.68 -6.29 6.23
C LYS A 367 -21.21 -5.87 7.62
N ASN A 368 -21.54 -6.68 8.65
CA ASN A 368 -21.22 -6.39 10.04
C ASN A 368 -20.62 -7.64 10.70
N PRO A 369 -19.39 -8.03 10.37
CA PRO A 369 -18.73 -9.14 11.02
C PRO A 369 -18.46 -8.81 12.50
N LEU A 370 -18.34 -9.82 13.33
CA LEU A 370 -17.88 -9.67 14.70
C LEU A 370 -16.44 -9.14 14.69
N ILE A 371 -16.11 -8.28 15.64
CA ILE A 371 -14.78 -7.71 15.77
C ILE A 371 -14.03 -8.39 16.90
N ALA A 372 -12.93 -9.03 16.57
CA ALA A 372 -11.98 -9.56 17.53
C ALA A 372 -10.80 -8.59 17.72
N GLN A 373 -10.12 -8.71 18.86
CA GLN A 373 -8.94 -7.93 19.19
C GLN A 373 -7.75 -8.86 19.44
N LEU A 374 -6.55 -8.44 18.99
CA LEU A 374 -5.31 -9.12 19.36
C LEU A 374 -4.91 -8.72 20.77
N GLY A 375 -4.60 -9.70 21.60
CA GLY A 375 -3.94 -9.47 22.89
C GLY A 375 -2.47 -9.07 22.72
N ALA A 376 -1.76 -8.95 23.84
CA ALA A 376 -0.33 -8.65 23.80
C ALA A 376 0.45 -9.79 23.13
N GLU A 377 1.52 -9.41 22.41
CA GLU A 377 2.48 -10.36 21.87
C GLU A 377 3.27 -11.04 23.00
N ALA A 378 3.46 -12.32 22.86
CA ALA A 378 4.31 -13.11 23.75
C ALA A 378 5.24 -14.01 22.91
N VAL A 379 6.39 -14.33 23.47
CA VAL A 379 7.23 -15.40 22.92
C VAL A 379 6.54 -16.72 23.25
N ASN A 380 6.37 -17.56 22.24
CA ASN A 380 5.80 -18.89 22.42
C ASN A 380 6.65 -19.73 23.37
N ALA A 381 6.08 -20.14 24.50
CA ALA A 381 6.80 -20.89 25.53
C ALA A 381 7.31 -22.25 25.04
N ALA A 382 6.67 -22.83 24.04
CA ALA A 382 7.07 -24.11 23.43
C ALA A 382 8.07 -23.93 22.26
N TYR A 383 8.51 -22.71 21.97
CA TYR A 383 9.34 -22.42 20.81
C TYR A 383 10.62 -23.25 20.76
N GLN A 384 10.85 -23.84 19.61
CA GLN A 384 12.06 -24.55 19.23
C GLN A 384 12.47 -24.15 17.83
N ALA A 385 13.75 -23.82 17.65
CA ALA A 385 14.25 -23.52 16.32
C ALA A 385 14.03 -24.71 15.38
N ARG A 386 13.52 -24.44 14.18
CA ARG A 386 13.32 -25.49 13.18
C ARG A 386 14.65 -26.13 12.80
N PRO A 387 14.76 -27.47 12.74
CA PRO A 387 15.97 -28.11 12.27
C PRO A 387 16.31 -27.65 10.85
N ASP A 388 17.57 -27.37 10.61
CA ASP A 388 18.03 -27.01 9.27
C ASP A 388 17.84 -28.19 8.31
N GLN A 389 16.88 -28.04 7.38
CA GLN A 389 16.52 -29.07 6.38
C GLN A 389 17.33 -28.95 5.07
N ARG A 390 18.28 -28.01 4.98
CA ARG A 390 19.11 -27.88 3.77
C ARG A 390 19.80 -29.21 3.46
N PRO A 391 19.95 -29.58 2.18
CA PRO A 391 20.69 -30.75 1.76
C PRO A 391 22.10 -30.75 2.36
N PHE A 392 22.65 -31.93 2.61
CA PHE A 392 24.01 -32.09 3.17
C PHE A 392 25.08 -31.35 2.35
N THR A 393 24.91 -31.31 1.02
CA THR A 393 25.79 -30.60 0.09
C THR A 393 25.80 -29.09 0.32
N ASP A 394 24.67 -28.49 0.68
CA ASP A 394 24.52 -27.05 0.92
C ASP A 394 25.08 -26.67 2.31
N LYS A 395 24.98 -27.59 3.27
CA LYS A 395 25.61 -27.44 4.60
C LYS A 395 27.14 -27.50 4.57
N HIS A 396 27.67 -28.18 3.54
CA HIS A 396 29.11 -28.42 3.42
C HIS A 396 29.67 -28.05 2.03
N PRO A 397 29.64 -26.77 1.65
CA PRO A 397 30.07 -26.33 0.30
C PRO A 397 31.52 -26.73 0.00
N ALA A 398 32.38 -26.83 1.03
CA ALA A 398 33.75 -27.27 0.85
C ALA A 398 33.87 -28.71 0.32
N LEU A 399 32.94 -29.61 0.67
CA LEU A 399 32.90 -30.97 0.14
C LEU A 399 32.52 -30.99 -1.34
N LEU A 400 31.60 -30.13 -1.74
CA LEU A 400 31.18 -29.99 -3.13
C LEU A 400 32.31 -29.45 -4.00
N TRP A 401 33.04 -28.43 -3.53
CA TRP A 401 34.23 -27.92 -4.20
C TRP A 401 35.35 -28.95 -4.26
N GLY A 402 35.57 -29.70 -3.19
CA GLY A 402 36.55 -30.80 -3.15
C GLY A 402 36.24 -31.90 -4.16
N ALA A 403 34.98 -32.34 -4.25
CA ALA A 403 34.53 -33.32 -5.23
C ALA A 403 34.67 -32.78 -6.67
N LEU A 404 34.36 -31.52 -6.92
CA LEU A 404 34.53 -30.90 -8.22
C LEU A 404 36.00 -30.85 -8.67
N ILE A 405 36.92 -30.45 -7.77
CA ILE A 405 38.36 -30.42 -8.05
C ILE A 405 38.88 -31.84 -8.35
N LEU A 406 38.41 -32.82 -7.59
CA LEU A 406 38.81 -34.21 -7.79
C LEU A 406 38.35 -34.71 -9.17
N VAL A 407 37.11 -34.45 -9.57
CA VAL A 407 36.60 -34.81 -10.89
C VAL A 407 37.37 -34.11 -12.03
N ILE A 408 37.62 -32.81 -11.90
CA ILE A 408 38.43 -32.05 -12.87
C ILE A 408 39.86 -32.62 -12.95
N GLY A 409 40.48 -32.93 -11.84
CA GLY A 409 41.80 -33.55 -11.79
C GLY A 409 41.83 -34.91 -12.48
N LEU A 410 40.82 -35.74 -12.27
CA LEU A 410 40.68 -37.07 -12.88
C LEU A 410 40.46 -36.97 -14.39
N LEU A 411 39.58 -36.09 -14.82
CA LEU A 411 39.37 -35.81 -16.24
C LEU A 411 40.59 -35.23 -16.92
N GLY A 412 41.30 -34.32 -16.25
CA GLY A 412 42.59 -33.78 -16.73
C GLY A 412 43.69 -34.86 -16.91
N THR A 413 43.77 -35.78 -15.95
CA THR A 413 44.75 -36.91 -16.07
C THR A 413 44.39 -37.87 -17.19
N VAL A 414 43.12 -38.18 -17.40
CA VAL A 414 42.65 -39.02 -18.51
C VAL A 414 42.90 -38.34 -19.85
N ALA A 415 42.59 -37.06 -19.96
CA ALA A 415 42.84 -36.27 -21.17
C ALA A 415 44.34 -36.22 -21.49
N PHE A 416 45.18 -35.95 -20.48
CA PHE A 416 46.64 -35.90 -20.65
C PHE A 416 47.21 -37.24 -21.08
N ARG A 417 46.73 -38.38 -20.54
CA ARG A 417 47.14 -39.73 -20.95
C ARG A 417 46.67 -40.03 -22.41
N SER A 418 45.49 -39.63 -22.78
CA SER A 418 44.95 -39.80 -24.15
C SER A 418 45.76 -39.02 -25.20
N PHE A 419 46.18 -37.81 -24.87
CA PHE A 419 47.09 -37.04 -25.75
C PHE A 419 48.47 -37.69 -25.92
N LYS A 420 49.01 -38.27 -24.85
CA LYS A 420 50.32 -38.93 -24.89
C LYS A 420 50.32 -40.21 -25.75
N THR A 421 49.19 -40.95 -25.76
CA THR A 421 49.04 -42.17 -26.57
C THR A 421 48.86 -41.89 -28.05
N VAL A 422 48.31 -40.72 -28.41
CA VAL A 422 48.16 -40.31 -29.81
C VAL A 422 49.47 -39.80 -30.42
N SER A 423 50.40 -39.27 -29.60
CA SER A 423 51.70 -38.73 -30.04
C SER A 423 52.80 -39.79 -30.23
N THR A 424 52.55 -41.09 -29.93
CA THR A 424 53.52 -42.18 -30.04
C THR A 424 53.25 -43.20 -31.13
N LYS A 425 52.50 -42.88 -32.20
CA LYS A 425 52.40 -43.72 -33.38
C LYS A 425 53.43 -43.20 -34.43
N PRO A 426 54.58 -43.85 -34.65
CA PRO A 426 55.45 -43.55 -35.78
C PRO A 426 54.78 -44.04 -37.08
N SER A 427 54.87 -43.23 -38.10
CA SER A 427 54.52 -43.51 -39.49
C SER A 427 55.35 -44.66 -40.05
#